data_8ed001008c71cf6cbe29a68dd9b0eddd
#
_entry.id   8ed001008c71cf6cbe29a68dd9b0eddd
#
_cell.length_a   1.000
_cell.length_b   1.000
_cell.length_c   1.000
_cell.angle_alpha   90.00
_cell.angle_beta   90.00
_cell.angle_gamma   90.00
#
_symmetry.space_group_name_H-M   'P 1'
#
loop_
_entity.id
_entity.type
_entity.pdbx_description
1 polymer ?
#
loop_
_entity_poly.entity_id
_entity_poly.type
_entity_poly.pdbx_seq_one_letter_code
_entity_poly.pdbx_strand_id
1 'polypeptide(L)'
;MAIRFFDMFAGIGGFRSGLEAVGGFECIGHCEIDKKANQAYNAIYQPKGEIYFEDATKIDTNDLPDIDLICAGFPCQSFSVAGKRLGFRDDTRGTLFFEVARIAEAKRPPLLLLENVPGLLSHDGGRTLFTIFSTLVELGYDIEWCVHNSAFFGVPQQRRRLYIVGYLGNQCTGELFPLNCG
;
A
#
# COMPACT_ATOMS: atom_id res chain seq x y z
N MET A 1 -15.36 16.85 -0.49
CA MET A 1 -15.31 15.63 -1.34
C MET A 1 -14.65 14.55 -0.52
N ALA A 2 -15.08 13.29 -0.66
CA ALA A 2 -14.40 12.15 -0.02
C ALA A 2 -13.11 11.82 -0.80
N ILE A 3 -12.10 11.35 -0.09
CA ILE A 3 -10.86 10.81 -0.68
C ILE A 3 -11.18 9.39 -1.20
N ARG A 4 -11.06 9.18 -2.51
CA ARG A 4 -11.36 7.90 -3.16
C ARG A 4 -10.14 6.99 -3.07
N PHE A 5 -10.27 5.83 -2.41
CA PHE A 5 -9.16 4.92 -2.25
C PHE A 5 -9.39 3.56 -2.91
N PHE A 6 -8.29 2.99 -3.40
CA PHE A 6 -8.21 1.62 -3.91
C PHE A 6 -7.39 0.77 -2.94
N ASP A 7 -7.97 -0.35 -2.47
CA ASP A 7 -7.40 -1.23 -1.44
C ASP A 7 -6.74 -2.45 -2.09
N MET A 8 -5.41 -2.44 -2.23
CA MET A 8 -4.64 -3.53 -2.82
C MET A 8 -4.18 -4.51 -1.74
N PHE A 9 -4.27 -5.82 -2.06
CA PHE A 9 -3.97 -6.90 -1.10
C PHE A 9 -4.83 -6.77 0.15
N ALA A 10 -6.11 -6.49 -0.08
CA ALA A 10 -7.05 -6.00 0.91
C ALA A 10 -7.25 -6.94 2.10
N GLY A 11 -7.00 -8.25 1.92
CA GLY A 11 -7.31 -9.23 2.95
C GLY A 11 -8.80 -9.18 3.32
N ILE A 12 -9.07 -8.96 4.58
CA ILE A 12 -10.43 -8.75 5.10
C ILE A 12 -10.81 -7.27 5.22
N GLY A 13 -10.00 -6.35 4.65
CA GLY A 13 -10.29 -4.91 4.61
C GLY A 13 -9.79 -4.11 5.81
N GLY A 14 -8.58 -4.39 6.29
CA GLY A 14 -8.01 -3.68 7.44
C GLY A 14 -7.86 -2.17 7.21
N PHE A 15 -7.36 -1.74 6.06
CA PHE A 15 -7.28 -0.33 5.69
C PHE A 15 -8.67 0.29 5.55
N ARG A 16 -9.56 -0.38 4.84
CA ARG A 16 -10.93 0.08 4.67
C ARG A 16 -11.63 0.33 6.00
N SER A 17 -11.53 -0.63 6.93
CA SER A 17 -12.13 -0.48 8.26
C SER A 17 -11.64 0.77 9.00
N GLY A 18 -10.32 1.04 8.95
CA GLY A 18 -9.72 2.21 9.58
C GLY A 18 -10.16 3.52 8.92
N LEU A 19 -10.13 3.58 7.61
CA LEU A 19 -10.47 4.79 6.84
C LEU A 19 -11.96 5.14 6.95
N GLU A 20 -12.85 4.14 6.85
CA GLU A 20 -14.30 4.35 7.03
C GLU A 20 -14.64 4.79 8.45
N ALA A 21 -13.94 4.26 9.47
CA ALA A 21 -14.15 4.67 10.87
C ALA A 21 -13.74 6.15 11.11
N VAL A 22 -12.73 6.65 10.44
CA VAL A 22 -12.31 8.06 10.50
C VAL A 22 -13.29 8.96 9.74
N GLY A 23 -13.87 8.44 8.66
CA GLY A 23 -14.76 9.19 7.76
C GLY A 23 -14.02 10.04 6.74
N GLY A 24 -14.72 10.48 5.70
CA GLY A 24 -14.15 11.28 4.62
C GLY A 24 -13.41 10.49 3.55
N PHE A 25 -13.49 9.15 3.60
CA PHE A 25 -12.90 8.24 2.61
C PHE A 25 -13.99 7.39 1.95
N GLU A 26 -13.78 7.06 0.68
CA GLU A 26 -14.68 6.24 -0.12
C GLU A 26 -13.87 5.13 -0.81
N CYS A 27 -14.22 3.86 -0.55
CA CYS A 27 -13.62 2.75 -1.25
C CYS A 27 -14.18 2.66 -2.66
N ILE A 28 -13.33 2.76 -3.67
CA ILE A 28 -13.74 2.64 -5.08
C ILE A 28 -13.49 1.25 -5.66
N GLY A 29 -12.74 0.43 -4.95
CA GLY A 29 -12.45 -0.94 -5.34
C GLY A 29 -11.37 -1.59 -4.50
N HIS A 30 -11.21 -2.90 -4.69
CA HIS A 30 -10.17 -3.67 -4.00
C HIS A 30 -9.58 -4.77 -4.88
N CYS A 31 -8.41 -5.26 -4.47
CA CYS A 31 -7.74 -6.42 -5.06
C CYS A 31 -7.35 -7.40 -3.97
N GLU A 32 -7.80 -8.68 -4.09
CA GLU A 32 -7.46 -9.75 -3.16
C GLU A 32 -7.52 -11.12 -3.84
N ILE A 33 -6.40 -11.85 -3.80
CA ILE A 33 -6.25 -13.15 -4.47
C ILE A 33 -6.78 -14.31 -3.63
N ASP A 34 -6.76 -14.18 -2.29
CA ASP A 34 -7.31 -15.20 -1.40
C ASP A 34 -8.84 -15.16 -1.40
N LYS A 35 -9.44 -16.20 -1.97
CA LYS A 35 -10.90 -16.29 -2.10
C LYS A 35 -11.64 -16.24 -0.76
N LYS A 36 -11.03 -16.78 0.32
CA LYS A 36 -11.67 -16.77 1.65
C LYS A 36 -11.60 -15.38 2.26
N ALA A 37 -10.46 -14.69 2.11
CA ALA A 37 -10.32 -13.31 2.53
C ALA A 37 -11.30 -12.41 1.79
N ASN A 38 -11.42 -12.55 0.45
CA ASN A 38 -12.37 -11.80 -0.35
C ASN A 38 -13.84 -12.12 0.02
N GLN A 39 -14.17 -13.37 0.33
CA GLN A 39 -15.51 -13.72 0.83
C GLN A 39 -15.82 -13.00 2.15
N ALA A 40 -14.86 -12.95 3.08
CA ALA A 40 -15.01 -12.22 4.34
C ALA A 40 -15.15 -10.71 4.11
N TYR A 41 -14.31 -10.14 3.24
CA TYR A 41 -14.39 -8.73 2.82
C TYR A 41 -15.79 -8.39 2.31
N ASN A 42 -16.32 -9.18 1.37
CA ASN A 42 -17.64 -8.97 0.79
C ASN A 42 -18.76 -9.11 1.82
N ALA A 43 -18.63 -10.02 2.78
CA ALA A 43 -19.61 -10.19 3.85
C ALA A 43 -19.63 -8.99 4.82
N ILE A 44 -18.48 -8.40 5.10
CA ILE A 44 -18.33 -7.25 6.01
C ILE A 44 -18.83 -5.96 5.34
N TYR A 45 -18.36 -5.66 4.13
CA TYR A 45 -18.57 -4.35 3.50
C TYR A 45 -19.71 -4.31 2.49
N GLN A 46 -20.16 -5.46 1.98
CA GLN A 46 -21.23 -5.57 0.98
C GLN A 46 -21.03 -4.57 -0.19
N PRO A 47 -19.87 -4.59 -0.87
CA PRO A 47 -19.50 -3.58 -1.86
C PRO A 47 -20.58 -3.43 -2.94
N LYS A 48 -20.93 -2.18 -3.29
CA LYS A 48 -21.93 -1.87 -4.30
C LYS A 48 -21.35 -0.94 -5.35
N GLY A 49 -21.14 -1.47 -6.56
CA GLY A 49 -20.58 -0.68 -7.66
C GLY A 49 -19.06 -0.45 -7.58
N GLU A 50 -18.40 -1.01 -6.58
CA GLU A 50 -16.95 -0.99 -6.44
C GLU A 50 -16.30 -2.01 -7.39
N ILE A 51 -15.10 -1.71 -7.88
CA ILE A 51 -14.34 -2.59 -8.77
C ILE A 51 -13.63 -3.65 -7.94
N TYR A 52 -13.65 -4.89 -8.42
CA TYR A 52 -12.89 -5.99 -7.83
C TYR A 52 -11.92 -6.60 -8.83
N PHE A 53 -10.68 -6.82 -8.38
CA PHE A 53 -9.67 -7.60 -9.09
C PHE A 53 -9.19 -8.75 -8.21
N GLU A 54 -9.10 -9.96 -8.78
CA GLU A 54 -8.56 -11.14 -8.08
C GLU A 54 -7.04 -11.08 -7.99
N ASP A 55 -6.35 -10.64 -9.05
CA ASP A 55 -4.90 -10.74 -9.20
C ASP A 55 -4.30 -9.38 -9.59
N ALA A 56 -3.49 -8.81 -8.70
CA ALA A 56 -2.86 -7.51 -8.91
C ALA A 56 -1.99 -7.46 -10.19
N THR A 57 -1.39 -8.58 -10.58
CA THR A 57 -0.54 -8.68 -11.77
C THR A 57 -1.33 -8.58 -13.08
N LYS A 58 -2.64 -8.76 -13.01
CA LYS A 58 -3.55 -8.74 -14.17
C LYS A 58 -4.37 -7.46 -14.29
N ILE A 59 -4.19 -6.51 -13.35
CA ILE A 59 -4.89 -5.23 -13.41
C ILE A 59 -4.41 -4.44 -14.63
N ASP A 60 -5.32 -4.19 -15.57
CA ASP A 60 -5.11 -3.15 -16.56
C ASP A 60 -5.39 -1.79 -15.91
N THR A 61 -4.41 -0.91 -15.92
CA THR A 61 -4.54 0.42 -15.31
C THR A 61 -5.59 1.29 -16.00
N ASN A 62 -5.98 0.97 -17.25
CA ASN A 62 -7.05 1.65 -17.95
C ASN A 62 -8.44 1.32 -17.39
N ASP A 63 -8.59 0.15 -16.75
CA ASP A 63 -9.84 -0.26 -16.09
C ASP A 63 -10.05 0.42 -14.74
N LEU A 64 -8.99 1.02 -14.18
CA LEU A 64 -9.07 1.74 -12.91
C LEU A 64 -9.59 3.17 -13.11
N PRO A 65 -10.53 3.63 -12.28
CA PRO A 65 -10.94 5.04 -12.25
C PRO A 65 -9.81 5.93 -11.72
N ASP A 66 -10.06 7.22 -11.58
CA ASP A 66 -9.16 8.11 -10.86
C ASP A 66 -9.10 7.72 -9.38
N ILE A 67 -7.92 7.67 -8.83
CA ILE A 67 -7.62 7.24 -7.47
C ILE A 67 -6.95 8.40 -6.73
N ASP A 68 -7.45 8.74 -5.53
CA ASP A 68 -6.83 9.76 -4.69
C ASP A 68 -5.85 9.15 -3.69
N LEU A 69 -6.05 7.87 -3.30
CA LEU A 69 -5.20 7.14 -2.36
C LEU A 69 -5.10 5.67 -2.75
N ILE A 70 -3.89 5.14 -2.84
CA ILE A 70 -3.66 3.68 -2.88
C ILE A 70 -3.32 3.20 -1.47
N CYS A 71 -4.09 2.25 -0.95
CA CYS A 71 -3.74 1.46 0.23
C CYS A 71 -3.17 0.11 -0.20
N ALA A 72 -2.05 -0.34 0.39
CA ALA A 72 -1.49 -1.64 0.05
C ALA A 72 -0.71 -2.28 1.20
N GLY A 73 -1.19 -3.44 1.66
CA GLY A 73 -0.47 -4.32 2.57
C GLY A 73 0.22 -5.45 1.80
N PHE A 74 1.27 -5.14 1.05
CA PHE A 74 1.90 -6.10 0.16
C PHE A 74 2.78 -7.11 0.92
N PRO A 75 2.80 -8.40 0.51
CA PRO A 75 3.62 -9.41 1.17
C PRO A 75 5.11 -9.17 0.93
N CYS A 76 5.92 -9.40 1.99
CA CYS A 76 7.39 -9.25 1.95
C CYS A 76 8.11 -10.42 1.25
N GLN A 77 7.37 -11.37 0.65
CA GLN A 77 7.96 -12.56 0.06
C GLN A 77 8.64 -12.26 -1.28
N SER A 78 9.89 -12.69 -1.38
CA SER A 78 10.73 -12.72 -2.59
C SER A 78 11.06 -11.39 -3.27
N PHE A 79 11.71 -10.45 -2.53
CA PHE A 79 12.64 -9.56 -3.20
C PHE A 79 13.89 -10.39 -3.56
N SER A 80 13.83 -11.18 -4.62
CA SER A 80 15.05 -11.76 -5.17
C SER A 80 15.83 -10.64 -5.84
N VAL A 81 17.01 -10.35 -5.30
CA VAL A 81 17.96 -9.40 -5.85
C VAL A 81 18.58 -10.01 -7.12
N ALA A 82 17.81 -10.08 -8.19
CA ALA A 82 18.30 -10.40 -9.51
C ALA A 82 17.88 -9.28 -10.46
N GLY A 83 18.61 -8.18 -10.46
CA GLY A 83 18.35 -7.11 -11.40
C GLY A 83 19.22 -5.90 -11.13
N LYS A 84 20.37 -5.81 -11.83
CA LYS A 84 21.15 -4.60 -11.95
C LYS A 84 20.28 -3.48 -12.53
N ARG A 85 20.36 -2.31 -11.88
CA ARG A 85 20.14 -0.95 -12.41
C ARG A 85 19.76 -0.89 -13.89
N LEU A 86 18.46 -0.92 -14.21
CA LEU A 86 17.92 -0.43 -15.49
C LEU A 86 16.40 -0.30 -15.29
N GLY A 87 15.83 0.81 -15.71
CA GLY A 87 14.46 1.28 -15.48
C GLY A 87 13.34 0.22 -15.50
N PHE A 88 12.16 0.59 -15.09
CA PHE A 88 10.92 -0.20 -14.90
C PHE A 88 10.58 -1.29 -15.97
N ARG A 89 11.46 -1.57 -16.91
CA ARG A 89 11.19 -2.41 -18.11
C ARG A 89 11.82 -3.79 -18.12
N ASP A 90 12.69 -4.15 -17.15
CA ASP A 90 13.34 -5.46 -17.18
C ASP A 90 13.00 -6.32 -15.96
N ASP A 91 12.47 -7.51 -16.24
CA ASP A 91 12.36 -8.80 -15.50
C ASP A 91 12.29 -8.84 -13.95
N THR A 92 12.20 -7.71 -13.26
CA THR A 92 11.96 -7.64 -11.81
C THR A 92 10.49 -7.78 -11.44
N ARG A 93 9.64 -8.20 -12.36
CA ARG A 93 8.19 -8.44 -12.20
C ARG A 93 7.82 -9.51 -11.17
N GLY A 94 8.72 -9.83 -10.24
CA GLY A 94 8.53 -10.89 -9.26
C GLY A 94 8.04 -10.45 -7.88
N THR A 95 7.95 -9.15 -7.58
CA THR A 95 7.49 -8.70 -6.29
C THR A 95 6.23 -7.86 -6.39
N LEU A 96 5.25 -8.18 -5.54
CA LEU A 96 3.94 -7.52 -5.55
C LEU A 96 3.99 -6.01 -5.23
N PHE A 97 5.09 -5.53 -4.62
CA PHE A 97 5.35 -4.09 -4.49
C PHE A 97 5.43 -3.39 -5.85
N PHE A 98 6.03 -4.01 -6.86
CA PHE A 98 6.13 -3.38 -8.19
C PHE A 98 4.79 -3.28 -8.90
N GLU A 99 3.80 -4.09 -8.52
CA GLU A 99 2.42 -3.89 -8.99
C GLU A 99 1.80 -2.62 -8.38
N VAL A 100 2.10 -2.33 -7.11
CA VAL A 100 1.71 -1.05 -6.50
C VAL A 100 2.39 0.12 -7.24
N ALA A 101 3.70 0.01 -7.47
CA ALA A 101 4.47 1.04 -8.18
C ALA A 101 3.95 1.26 -9.60
N ARG A 102 3.62 0.19 -10.34
CA ARG A 102 3.05 0.25 -11.70
C ARG A 102 1.72 1.01 -11.74
N ILE A 103 0.82 0.71 -10.78
CA ILE A 103 -0.46 1.41 -10.69
C ILE A 103 -0.25 2.87 -10.26
N ALA A 104 0.66 3.12 -9.30
CA ALA A 104 1.00 4.47 -8.87
C ALA A 104 1.62 5.31 -10.00
N GLU A 105 2.46 4.71 -10.86
CA GLU A 105 3.01 5.37 -12.04
C GLU A 105 1.92 5.79 -13.04
N ALA A 106 1.00 4.86 -13.32
CA ALA A 106 -0.05 5.07 -14.32
C ALA A 106 -1.14 6.05 -13.85
N LYS A 107 -1.57 5.93 -12.59
CA LYS A 107 -2.72 6.67 -12.04
C LYS A 107 -2.32 7.93 -11.28
N ARG A 108 -1.06 8.05 -10.86
CA ARG A 108 -0.51 9.23 -10.17
C ARG A 108 -1.36 9.69 -8.97
N PRO A 109 -1.81 8.78 -8.06
CA PRO A 109 -2.60 9.19 -6.92
C PRO A 109 -1.81 10.18 -6.04
N PRO A 110 -2.46 11.21 -5.48
CA PRO A 110 -1.81 12.15 -4.57
C PRO A 110 -1.18 11.48 -3.35
N LEU A 111 -1.77 10.37 -2.88
CA LEU A 111 -1.40 9.71 -1.65
C LEU A 111 -1.18 8.20 -1.82
N LEU A 112 -0.20 7.68 -1.07
CA LEU A 112 0.02 6.25 -0.86
C LEU A 112 0.00 5.95 0.63
N LEU A 113 -0.63 4.84 1.04
CA LEU A 113 -0.58 4.32 2.40
C LEU A 113 -0.22 2.83 2.33
N LEU A 114 1.04 2.53 2.63
CA LEU A 114 1.59 1.20 2.50
C LEU A 114 1.86 0.58 3.87
N GLU A 115 1.66 -0.74 3.99
CA GLU A 115 1.94 -1.48 5.22
C GLU A 115 2.84 -2.67 4.95
N ASN A 116 3.72 -2.94 5.91
CA ASN A 116 4.53 -4.15 5.89
C ASN A 116 4.95 -4.57 7.32
N VAL A 117 5.61 -5.72 7.43
CA VAL A 117 6.21 -6.16 8.69
C VAL A 117 7.49 -5.38 9.01
N PRO A 118 7.83 -5.13 10.30
CA PRO A 118 9.06 -4.43 10.67
C PRO A 118 10.35 -5.10 10.17
N GLY A 119 10.30 -6.41 9.91
CA GLY A 119 11.41 -7.16 9.32
C GLY A 119 11.88 -6.60 7.97
N LEU A 120 11.03 -5.83 7.27
CA LEU A 120 11.39 -5.15 6.03
C LEU A 120 12.54 -4.16 6.21
N LEU A 121 12.67 -3.54 7.40
CA LEU A 121 13.74 -2.57 7.71
C LEU A 121 15.14 -3.18 7.61
N SER A 122 15.28 -4.46 7.98
CA SER A 122 16.55 -5.18 7.96
C SER A 122 16.66 -6.25 6.86
N HIS A 123 15.59 -6.44 6.08
CA HIS A 123 15.56 -7.44 5.03
C HIS A 123 16.68 -7.18 4.01
N ASP A 124 17.44 -8.22 3.70
CA ASP A 124 18.60 -8.14 2.78
C ASP A 124 19.58 -7.00 3.13
N GLY A 125 19.87 -6.82 4.44
CA GLY A 125 20.75 -5.74 4.91
C GLY A 125 20.21 -4.33 4.63
N GLY A 126 18.88 -4.16 4.55
CA GLY A 126 18.21 -2.89 4.26
C GLY A 126 18.02 -2.59 2.78
N ARG A 127 18.58 -3.42 1.87
CA ARG A 127 18.51 -3.17 0.42
C ARG A 127 17.07 -3.17 -0.09
N THR A 128 16.22 -4.02 0.45
CA THR A 128 14.81 -4.10 0.06
C THR A 128 14.07 -2.79 0.35
N LEU A 129 14.21 -2.25 1.56
CA LEU A 129 13.58 -0.97 1.90
C LEU A 129 14.13 0.17 1.06
N PHE A 130 15.46 0.18 0.85
CA PHE A 130 16.10 1.16 -0.02
C PHE A 130 15.53 1.11 -1.45
N THR A 131 15.30 -0.09 -2.00
CA THR A 131 14.68 -0.25 -3.33
C THR A 131 13.25 0.30 -3.35
N ILE A 132 12.44 0.00 -2.32
CA ILE A 132 11.07 0.54 -2.21
C ILE A 132 11.10 2.07 -2.19
N PHE A 133 11.92 2.66 -1.33
CA PHE A 133 12.01 4.12 -1.20
C PHE A 133 12.54 4.78 -2.48
N SER A 134 13.61 4.24 -3.07
CA SER A 134 14.15 4.75 -4.33
C SER A 134 13.10 4.73 -5.44
N THR A 135 12.33 3.63 -5.55
CA THR A 135 11.25 3.51 -6.54
C THR A 135 10.17 4.57 -6.33
N LEU A 136 9.71 4.77 -5.09
CA LEU A 136 8.68 5.78 -4.81
C LEU A 136 9.18 7.21 -5.06
N VAL A 137 10.45 7.50 -4.69
CA VAL A 137 11.07 8.80 -4.96
C VAL A 137 11.22 9.05 -6.47
N GLU A 138 11.63 8.03 -7.25
CA GLU A 138 11.71 8.10 -8.71
C GLU A 138 10.33 8.37 -9.35
N LEU A 139 9.25 7.87 -8.74
CA LEU A 139 7.87 8.17 -9.12
C LEU A 139 7.41 9.58 -8.70
N GLY A 140 8.21 10.31 -7.93
CA GLY A 140 7.96 11.67 -7.48
C GLY A 140 7.20 11.78 -6.16
N TYR A 141 7.23 10.73 -5.33
CA TYR A 141 6.66 10.76 -3.99
C TYR A 141 7.70 11.16 -2.95
N ASP A 142 7.35 12.09 -2.09
CA ASP A 142 7.99 12.28 -0.79
C ASP A 142 7.48 11.21 0.17
N ILE A 143 8.32 10.76 1.12
CA ILE A 143 8.02 9.58 1.94
C ILE A 143 8.17 9.92 3.43
N GLU A 144 7.15 9.60 4.20
CA GLU A 144 7.24 9.46 5.66
C GLU A 144 7.00 7.99 6.03
N TRP A 145 7.63 7.52 7.10
CA TRP A 145 7.42 6.17 7.59
C TRP A 145 7.57 6.06 9.10
N CYS A 146 6.84 5.11 9.71
CA CYS A 146 6.92 4.83 11.12
C CYS A 146 6.55 3.37 11.43
N VAL A 147 7.05 2.84 12.55
CA VAL A 147 6.63 1.53 13.07
C VAL A 147 5.65 1.74 14.21
N HIS A 148 4.41 1.33 14.02
CA HIS A 148 3.40 1.35 15.07
C HIS A 148 3.17 -0.03 15.68
N ASN A 149 2.84 -0.04 16.98
CA ASN A 149 2.39 -1.25 17.68
C ASN A 149 0.92 -1.09 18.07
N SER A 150 0.07 -2.01 17.65
CA SER A 150 -1.37 -1.97 17.93
C SER A 150 -1.70 -1.86 19.42
N ALA A 151 -0.83 -2.37 20.30
CA ALA A 151 -1.00 -2.27 21.74
C ALA A 151 -1.12 -0.81 22.26
N PHE A 152 -0.57 0.17 21.54
CA PHE A 152 -0.67 1.59 21.91
C PHE A 152 -1.96 2.25 21.41
N PHE A 153 -2.80 1.51 20.67
CA PHE A 153 -4.05 2.00 20.11
C PHE A 153 -5.28 1.27 20.67
N GLY A 154 -5.20 0.83 21.95
CA GLY A 154 -6.33 0.23 22.66
C GLY A 154 -6.65 -1.22 22.29
N VAL A 155 -5.79 -1.89 21.54
CA VAL A 155 -5.96 -3.31 21.17
C VAL A 155 -5.04 -4.16 22.05
N PRO A 156 -5.56 -5.21 22.76
CA PRO A 156 -4.76 -6.07 23.62
C PRO A 156 -3.93 -7.08 22.82
N GLN A 157 -3.23 -6.61 21.80
CA GLN A 157 -2.36 -7.39 20.93
C GLN A 157 -1.10 -6.61 20.61
N GLN A 158 0.05 -7.24 20.79
CA GLN A 158 1.31 -6.69 20.32
C GLN A 158 1.52 -7.06 18.84
N ARG A 159 1.16 -6.12 17.95
CA ARG A 159 1.34 -6.25 16.51
C ARG A 159 2.07 -5.03 15.97
N ARG A 160 3.37 -5.20 15.75
CA ARG A 160 4.18 -4.11 15.14
C ARG A 160 4.06 -4.17 13.63
N ARG A 161 3.88 -2.99 13.01
CA ARG A 161 3.81 -2.82 11.56
C ARG A 161 4.52 -1.55 11.13
N LEU A 162 5.24 -1.66 10.03
CA LEU A 162 5.80 -0.54 9.31
C LEU A 162 4.71 0.07 8.44
N TYR A 163 4.47 1.36 8.59
CA TYR A 163 3.64 2.14 7.70
C TYR A 163 4.51 3.11 6.92
N ILE A 164 4.23 3.25 5.63
CA ILE A 164 4.90 4.17 4.72
C ILE A 164 3.82 5.00 4.07
N VAL A 165 3.94 6.32 4.15
CA VAL A 165 3.05 7.27 3.47
C VAL A 165 3.84 7.99 2.39
N GLY A 166 3.28 8.01 1.19
CA GLY A 166 3.83 8.74 0.05
C GLY A 166 2.94 9.92 -0.31
N TYR A 167 3.56 11.06 -0.59
CA TYR A 167 2.90 12.29 -1.03
C TYR A 167 3.44 12.68 -2.39
N LEU A 168 2.58 12.80 -3.39
CA LEU A 168 2.99 13.18 -4.73
C LEU A 168 3.24 14.69 -4.81
N GLY A 169 4.42 15.09 -5.31
CA GLY A 169 4.69 16.49 -5.64
C GLY A 169 5.05 17.40 -4.47
N ASN A 170 5.95 16.96 -3.57
CA ASN A 170 6.51 17.77 -2.47
C ASN A 170 5.45 18.31 -1.49
N GLN A 171 4.47 17.51 -1.15
CA GLN A 171 3.41 17.86 -0.19
C GLN A 171 3.65 17.31 1.22
N CYS A 172 4.81 16.68 1.43
CA CYS A 172 5.18 16.17 2.75
C CYS A 172 5.43 17.33 3.72
N THR A 173 4.66 17.40 4.80
CA THR A 173 4.85 18.41 5.84
C THR A 173 5.81 17.93 6.93
N GLY A 174 6.16 16.64 6.97
CA GLY A 174 6.94 16.02 8.04
C GLY A 174 6.19 15.92 9.37
N GLU A 175 4.87 16.08 9.35
CA GLU A 175 4.04 16.17 10.57
C GLU A 175 3.19 14.93 10.82
N LEU A 176 3.01 14.05 9.82
CA LEU A 176 2.12 12.89 9.97
C LEU A 176 2.68 11.88 10.99
N PHE A 177 3.98 11.67 10.98
CA PHE A 177 4.67 10.84 11.97
C PHE A 177 5.63 11.71 12.77
N PRO A 178 5.17 12.41 13.81
CA PRO A 178 6.08 13.20 14.66
C PRO A 178 7.19 12.30 15.20
N LEU A 179 8.42 12.83 15.29
CA LEU A 179 9.67 12.12 15.58
C LEU A 179 9.69 11.27 16.88
N ASN A 180 8.60 11.20 17.60
CA ASN A 180 8.42 10.43 18.83
C ASN A 180 7.66 9.11 18.64
N CYS A 181 7.74 8.49 17.48
CA CYS A 181 7.31 7.11 17.30
C CYS A 181 8.31 6.19 18.03
N GLY A 182 8.22 6.14 19.37
CA GLY A 182 9.03 5.33 20.27
C GLY A 182 8.59 3.87 20.32
#